data_24fa7aeb86b5ad40957aab0049bb0b89
#
_entry.id   24fa7aeb86b5ad40957aab0049bb0b89
#
_cell.length_a   1.000
_cell.length_b   1.000
_cell.length_c   1.000
_cell.angle_alpha   90.00
_cell.angle_beta   90.00
_cell.angle_gamma   90.00
#
_symmetry.space_group_name_H-M   'P 1'
#
loop_
_entity.id
_entity.type
_entity.pdbx_description
1 polymer ?
#
loop_
_entity_poly.entity_id
_entity_poly.type
_entity_poly.pdbx_seq_one_letter_code
_entity_poly.pdbx_strand_id
1 'polypeptide(L)'
;MIKITSKLYIHFLTIITAVICIFSHHAAVFAISYGVMLLHEAAHLAAATAIGLRIDRIAFYPYGVNLKLKNRFVHNLADEIILCLAGPLVNCAAALISLSLYNVYRTPYLQLFYVDNTALFIFNMLPVCPLDGGILTKRLLSYFFGGKKAALVMKIISALIAAAMVTLCVYMVYVTEFNFSVLLLT
;
A
#
# COMPACT_ATOMS: atom_id res chain seq x y z
N MET A 1 -1.59 -15.74 14.42
CA MET A 1 -2.74 -15.16 13.74
C MET A 1 -4.00 -15.62 14.42
N ILE A 2 -4.88 -14.68 14.75
CA ILE A 2 -6.16 -14.94 15.39
C ILE A 2 -7.21 -15.05 14.28
N LYS A 3 -7.93 -16.16 14.24
CA LYS A 3 -9.02 -16.38 13.27
C LYS A 3 -10.30 -15.77 13.82
N ILE A 4 -10.89 -14.83 13.09
CA ILE A 4 -12.17 -14.20 13.46
C ILE A 4 -13.32 -14.90 12.75
N THR A 5 -13.17 -15.16 11.45
CA THR A 5 -14.16 -15.86 10.63
C THR A 5 -13.42 -16.87 9.73
N SER A 6 -14.19 -17.67 8.96
CA SER A 6 -13.61 -18.65 8.03
C SER A 6 -12.56 -18.06 7.06
N LYS A 7 -12.68 -16.77 6.74
CA LYS A 7 -11.80 -16.07 5.79
C LYS A 7 -11.03 -14.88 6.38
N LEU A 8 -11.37 -14.44 7.61
CA LEU A 8 -10.83 -13.25 8.23
C LEU A 8 -9.83 -13.61 9.33
N TYR A 9 -8.64 -13.04 9.26
CA TYR A 9 -7.54 -13.26 10.20
C TYR A 9 -6.94 -11.93 10.65
N ILE A 10 -6.63 -11.78 11.94
CA ILE A 10 -5.88 -10.64 12.48
C ILE A 10 -4.55 -11.14 13.04
N HIS A 11 -3.48 -10.47 12.66
CA HIS A 11 -2.19 -10.74 13.27
C HIS A 11 -2.15 -10.13 14.69
N PHE A 12 -1.63 -10.85 15.68
CA PHE A 12 -1.62 -10.38 17.07
C PHE A 12 -0.87 -9.05 17.22
N LEU A 13 0.17 -8.81 16.43
CA LEU A 13 0.91 -7.54 16.43
C LEU A 13 0.02 -6.34 16.02
N THR A 14 -0.99 -6.52 15.16
CA THR A 14 -1.94 -5.44 14.83
C THR A 14 -2.70 -4.96 16.07
N ILE A 15 -3.10 -5.90 16.91
CA ILE A 15 -3.79 -5.59 18.17
C ILE A 15 -2.83 -4.88 19.13
N ILE A 16 -1.60 -5.37 19.26
CA ILE A 16 -0.58 -4.74 20.11
C ILE A 16 -0.29 -3.31 19.63
N THR A 17 -0.09 -3.10 18.33
CA THR A 17 0.15 -1.76 17.77
C THR A 17 -1.03 -0.82 18.03
N ALA A 18 -2.26 -1.29 17.83
CA ALA A 18 -3.46 -0.50 18.12
C ALA A 18 -3.54 -0.10 19.60
N VAL A 19 -3.29 -1.05 20.50
CA VAL A 19 -3.26 -0.80 21.95
C VAL A 19 -2.19 0.23 22.31
N ILE A 20 -0.97 0.09 21.79
CA ILE A 20 0.12 1.05 22.03
C ILE A 20 -0.28 2.44 21.54
N CYS A 21 -0.85 2.56 20.34
CA CYS A 21 -1.29 3.85 19.77
C CYS A 21 -2.42 4.49 20.59
N ILE A 22 -3.32 3.70 21.17
CA ILE A 22 -4.37 4.22 22.06
C ILE A 22 -3.75 4.80 23.33
N PHE A 23 -2.83 4.07 23.99
CA PHE A 23 -2.19 4.51 25.23
C PHE A 23 -1.21 5.68 25.03
N SER A 24 -0.59 5.79 23.85
CA SER A 24 0.32 6.90 23.52
C SER A 24 -0.40 8.14 22.96
N HIS A 25 -1.74 8.20 23.03
CA HIS A 25 -2.56 9.29 22.48
C HIS A 25 -2.47 9.49 20.96
N HIS A 26 -1.94 8.50 20.23
CA HIS A 26 -1.84 8.51 18.75
C HIS A 26 -2.96 7.71 18.07
N ALA A 27 -4.05 7.43 18.78
CA ALA A 27 -5.16 6.62 18.25
C ALA A 27 -5.78 7.18 16.97
N ALA A 28 -5.92 8.52 16.87
CA ALA A 28 -6.48 9.17 15.69
C ALA A 28 -5.55 9.02 14.47
N VAL A 29 -4.25 9.21 14.64
CA VAL A 29 -3.24 9.03 13.59
C VAL A 29 -3.27 7.58 13.10
N PHE A 30 -3.21 6.62 14.02
CA PHE A 30 -3.29 5.20 13.68
C PHE A 30 -4.59 4.86 12.93
N ALA A 31 -5.74 5.38 13.39
CA ALA A 31 -7.03 5.10 12.77
C ALA A 31 -7.11 5.67 11.34
N ILE A 32 -6.58 6.86 11.10
CA ILE A 32 -6.53 7.49 9.77
C ILE A 32 -5.62 6.69 8.85
N SER A 33 -4.36 6.46 9.24
CA SER A 33 -3.38 5.76 8.41
C SER A 33 -3.81 4.32 8.10
N TYR A 34 -4.35 3.62 9.09
CA TYR A 34 -4.89 2.27 8.89
C TYR A 34 -6.16 2.29 8.03
N GLY A 35 -6.99 3.32 8.17
CA GLY A 35 -8.18 3.54 7.34
C GLY A 35 -7.85 3.79 5.88
N VAL A 36 -6.81 4.57 5.58
CA VAL A 36 -6.29 4.79 4.22
C VAL A 36 -5.84 3.47 3.59
N MET A 37 -5.15 2.64 4.35
CA MET A 37 -4.71 1.32 3.90
C MET A 37 -5.89 0.37 3.67
N LEU A 38 -6.90 0.38 4.55
CA LEU A 38 -8.13 -0.38 4.34
C LEU A 38 -8.88 0.06 3.10
N LEU A 39 -8.94 1.36 2.82
CA LEU A 39 -9.55 1.92 1.61
C LEU A 39 -8.88 1.39 0.33
N HIS A 40 -7.55 1.37 0.32
CA HIS A 40 -6.74 0.82 -0.76
C HIS A 40 -7.07 -0.65 -1.02
N GLU A 41 -7.04 -1.48 0.01
CA GLU A 41 -7.32 -2.91 -0.09
C GLU A 41 -8.79 -3.21 -0.44
N ALA A 42 -9.71 -2.37 0.04
CA ALA A 42 -11.12 -2.47 -0.34
C ALA A 42 -11.35 -2.22 -1.83
N ALA A 43 -10.56 -1.32 -2.44
CA ALA A 43 -10.60 -1.08 -3.88
C ALA A 43 -10.12 -2.31 -4.68
N HIS A 44 -9.02 -2.95 -4.26
CA HIS A 44 -8.57 -4.20 -4.84
C HIS A 44 -9.61 -5.31 -4.69
N LEU A 45 -10.25 -5.39 -3.52
CA LEU A 45 -11.30 -6.35 -3.24
C LEU A 45 -12.53 -6.13 -4.16
N ALA A 46 -12.95 -4.89 -4.33
CA ALA A 46 -14.05 -4.53 -5.23
C ALA A 46 -13.72 -4.88 -6.69
N ALA A 47 -12.51 -4.53 -7.16
CA ALA A 47 -12.05 -4.90 -8.50
C ALA A 47 -11.97 -6.41 -8.68
N ALA A 48 -11.41 -7.16 -7.72
CA ALA A 48 -11.31 -8.62 -7.77
C ALA A 48 -12.70 -9.27 -7.87
N THR A 49 -13.67 -8.78 -7.08
CA THR A 49 -15.05 -9.30 -7.13
C THR A 49 -15.76 -8.96 -8.43
N ALA A 50 -15.55 -7.74 -8.96
CA ALA A 50 -16.14 -7.30 -10.23
C ALA A 50 -15.68 -8.15 -11.42
N ILE A 51 -14.42 -8.60 -11.42
CA ILE A 51 -13.87 -9.51 -12.44
C ILE A 51 -14.09 -10.99 -12.12
N GLY A 52 -14.91 -11.31 -11.10
CA GLY A 52 -15.33 -12.67 -10.77
C GLY A 52 -14.31 -13.52 -9.99
N LEU A 53 -13.27 -12.92 -9.43
CA LEU A 53 -12.29 -13.62 -8.61
C LEU A 53 -12.86 -13.94 -7.22
N ARG A 54 -12.57 -15.15 -6.72
CA ARG A 54 -13.01 -15.58 -5.39
C ARG A 54 -11.93 -15.32 -4.35
N ILE A 55 -12.35 -14.71 -3.23
CA ILE A 55 -11.47 -14.45 -2.10
C ILE A 55 -11.34 -15.71 -1.25
N ASP A 56 -10.11 -16.09 -0.99
CA ASP A 56 -9.77 -17.20 -0.09
C ASP A 56 -9.59 -16.71 1.35
N ARG A 57 -8.79 -15.63 1.53
CA ARG A 57 -8.43 -15.14 2.86
C ARG A 57 -8.15 -13.63 2.84
N ILE A 58 -8.55 -12.97 3.92
CA ILE A 58 -8.18 -11.59 4.24
C ILE A 58 -7.42 -11.62 5.57
N ALA A 59 -6.20 -11.11 5.60
CA ALA A 59 -5.37 -11.10 6.79
C ALA A 59 -4.90 -9.67 7.10
N PHE A 60 -5.21 -9.20 8.31
CA PHE A 60 -4.84 -7.89 8.81
C PHE A 60 -3.49 -7.95 9.53
N TYR A 61 -2.53 -7.15 9.09
CA TYR A 61 -1.21 -6.96 9.67
C TYR A 61 -1.04 -5.52 10.16
N PRO A 62 -0.08 -5.22 11.03
CA PRO A 62 0.18 -3.84 11.46
C PRO A 62 0.53 -2.89 10.31
N TYR A 63 1.13 -3.44 9.27
CA TYR A 63 1.63 -2.71 8.10
C TYR A 63 0.73 -2.88 6.87
N GLY A 64 -0.45 -3.48 6.99
CA GLY A 64 -1.37 -3.63 5.87
C GLY A 64 -2.32 -4.80 5.96
N VAL A 65 -3.11 -4.93 4.91
CA VAL A 65 -4.03 -6.04 4.71
C VAL A 65 -3.51 -6.90 3.57
N ASN A 66 -3.56 -8.20 3.72
CA ASN A 66 -3.16 -9.15 2.69
C ASN A 66 -4.39 -9.89 2.18
N LEU A 67 -4.70 -9.69 0.90
CA LEU A 67 -5.78 -10.37 0.20
C LEU A 67 -5.24 -11.61 -0.52
N LYS A 68 -5.69 -12.79 -0.15
CA LYS A 68 -5.39 -14.03 -0.85
C LYS A 68 -6.58 -14.45 -1.71
N LEU A 69 -6.37 -14.52 -3.01
CA LEU A 69 -7.37 -14.99 -3.98
C LEU A 69 -7.28 -16.50 -4.15
N LYS A 70 -8.43 -17.17 -4.26
CA LYS A 70 -8.52 -18.64 -4.38
C LYS A 70 -7.97 -19.16 -5.72
N ASN A 71 -8.30 -18.44 -6.81
CA ASN A 71 -7.83 -18.75 -8.17
C ASN A 71 -7.13 -17.51 -8.73
N ARG A 72 -5.80 -17.52 -8.74
CA ARG A 72 -4.98 -16.39 -9.21
C ARG A 72 -4.79 -16.36 -10.74
N PHE A 73 -5.61 -17.11 -11.46
CA PHE A 73 -5.58 -17.05 -12.92
C PHE A 73 -6.46 -15.87 -13.37
N VAL A 74 -5.83 -14.72 -13.48
CA VAL A 74 -6.39 -13.59 -14.23
C VAL A 74 -6.20 -13.96 -15.70
N HIS A 75 -7.30 -14.10 -16.43
CA HIS A 75 -7.27 -14.72 -17.77
C HIS A 75 -6.81 -13.74 -18.84
N ASN A 76 -6.89 -12.42 -18.60
CA ASN A 76 -6.49 -11.43 -19.58
C ASN A 76 -5.67 -10.28 -18.95
N LEU A 77 -4.94 -9.55 -19.78
CA LEU A 77 -4.10 -8.44 -19.35
C LEU A 77 -4.93 -7.27 -18.80
N ALA A 78 -6.14 -7.04 -19.34
CA ALA A 78 -7.00 -5.95 -18.90
C ALA A 78 -7.46 -6.12 -17.45
N ASP A 79 -7.86 -7.34 -17.06
CA ASP A 79 -8.26 -7.64 -15.69
C ASP A 79 -7.11 -7.44 -14.69
N GLU A 80 -5.88 -7.81 -15.08
CA GLU A 80 -4.71 -7.56 -14.24
C GLU A 80 -4.38 -6.08 -14.09
N ILE A 81 -4.50 -5.30 -15.17
CA ILE A 81 -4.33 -3.85 -15.13
C ILE A 81 -5.37 -3.24 -14.17
N ILE A 82 -6.65 -3.60 -14.32
CA ILE A 82 -7.73 -3.14 -13.45
C ILE A 82 -7.44 -3.49 -12.00
N LEU A 83 -7.04 -4.73 -11.74
CA LEU A 83 -6.74 -5.19 -10.39
C LEU A 83 -5.57 -4.41 -9.77
N CYS A 84 -4.45 -4.23 -10.49
CA CYS A 84 -3.28 -3.52 -9.97
C CYS A 84 -3.53 -2.01 -9.79
N LEU A 85 -4.36 -1.39 -10.62
CA LEU A 85 -4.63 0.05 -10.54
C LEU A 85 -5.72 0.42 -9.54
N ALA A 86 -6.58 -0.53 -9.15
CA ALA A 86 -7.76 -0.24 -8.32
C ALA A 86 -7.39 0.47 -7.00
N GLY A 87 -6.46 -0.08 -6.22
CA GLY A 87 -5.99 0.52 -4.98
C GLY A 87 -5.34 1.90 -5.18
N PRO A 88 -4.29 1.99 -6.02
CA PRO A 88 -3.63 3.26 -6.30
C PRO A 88 -4.57 4.35 -6.80
N LEU A 89 -5.50 4.07 -7.72
CA LEU A 89 -6.43 5.06 -8.25
C LEU A 89 -7.40 5.59 -7.18
N VAL A 90 -7.87 4.73 -6.27
CA VAL A 90 -8.72 5.18 -5.15
C VAL A 90 -7.93 6.07 -4.20
N ASN A 91 -6.68 5.74 -3.90
CA ASN A 91 -5.83 6.62 -3.09
C ASN A 91 -5.55 7.97 -3.78
N CYS A 92 -5.29 7.96 -5.09
CA CYS A 92 -5.13 9.19 -5.87
C CYS A 92 -6.38 10.08 -5.78
N ALA A 93 -7.56 9.51 -6.01
CA ALA A 93 -8.81 10.24 -5.91
C ALA A 93 -9.06 10.78 -4.49
N ALA A 94 -8.83 9.94 -3.46
CA ALA A 94 -8.96 10.33 -2.06
C ALA A 94 -7.98 11.45 -1.67
N ALA A 95 -6.74 11.41 -2.17
CA ALA A 95 -5.75 12.46 -1.97
C ALA A 95 -6.21 13.80 -2.57
N LEU A 96 -6.70 13.79 -3.82
CA LEU A 96 -7.17 15.01 -4.49
C LEU A 96 -8.40 15.62 -3.78
N ILE A 97 -9.36 14.79 -3.38
CA ILE A 97 -10.54 15.23 -2.64
C ILE A 97 -10.14 15.82 -1.29
N SER A 98 -9.31 15.10 -0.52
CA SER A 98 -8.89 15.56 0.81
C SER A 98 -7.99 16.78 0.76
N LEU A 99 -7.16 16.96 -0.28
CA LEU A 99 -6.39 18.18 -0.51
C LEU A 99 -7.32 19.38 -0.76
N SER A 100 -8.36 19.20 -1.56
CA SER A 100 -9.36 20.25 -1.81
C SER A 100 -10.09 20.65 -0.54
N LEU A 101 -10.49 19.67 0.28
CA LEU A 101 -11.11 19.91 1.57
C LEU A 101 -10.15 20.55 2.58
N TYR A 102 -8.89 20.13 2.60
CA TYR A 102 -7.86 20.72 3.45
C TYR A 102 -7.62 22.20 3.14
N ASN A 103 -7.67 22.60 1.87
CA ASN A 103 -7.52 24.00 1.49
C ASN A 103 -8.62 24.90 2.07
N VAL A 104 -9.80 24.34 2.36
CA VAL A 104 -10.94 25.06 2.96
C VAL A 104 -10.90 24.99 4.50
N TYR A 105 -10.78 23.76 5.05
CA TYR A 105 -10.99 23.54 6.49
C TYR A 105 -9.71 23.56 7.33
N ARG A 106 -8.53 23.40 6.72
CA ARG A 106 -7.19 23.44 7.35
C ARG A 106 -7.04 22.57 8.60
N THR A 107 -7.73 21.44 8.69
CA THR A 107 -7.63 20.54 9.84
C THR A 107 -6.43 19.60 9.70
N PRO A 108 -5.67 19.32 10.81
CA PRO A 108 -4.53 18.38 10.77
C PRO A 108 -4.91 16.97 10.29
N TYR A 109 -6.12 16.52 10.60
CA TYR A 109 -6.60 15.20 10.18
C TYR A 109 -6.82 15.10 8.68
N LEU A 110 -7.30 16.16 8.02
CA LEU A 110 -7.41 16.20 6.55
C LEU A 110 -6.03 16.26 5.89
N GLN A 111 -5.08 16.97 6.50
CA GLN A 111 -3.71 17.00 6.05
C GLN A 111 -3.09 15.60 6.11
N LEU A 112 -3.21 14.93 7.26
CA LEU A 112 -2.71 13.56 7.42
C LEU A 112 -3.34 12.61 6.41
N PHE A 113 -4.66 12.66 6.25
CA PHE A 113 -5.39 11.79 5.32
C PHE A 113 -4.94 12.01 3.87
N TYR A 114 -4.73 13.26 3.44
CA TYR A 114 -4.23 13.56 2.09
C TYR A 114 -2.77 13.11 1.91
N VAL A 115 -1.90 13.33 2.90
CA VAL A 115 -0.49 12.93 2.85
C VAL A 115 -0.37 11.41 2.77
N ASP A 116 -1.08 10.68 3.62
CA ASP A 116 -1.07 9.21 3.65
C ASP A 116 -1.58 8.61 2.33
N ASN A 117 -2.69 9.14 1.77
CA ASN A 117 -3.19 8.69 0.48
C ASN A 117 -2.21 8.98 -0.66
N THR A 118 -1.57 10.17 -0.66
CA THR A 118 -0.56 10.52 -1.65
C THR A 118 0.66 9.61 -1.55
N ALA A 119 1.16 9.40 -0.34
CA ALA A 119 2.30 8.53 -0.09
C ALA A 119 2.00 7.08 -0.53
N LEU A 120 0.83 6.55 -0.16
CA LEU A 120 0.45 5.18 -0.51
C LEU A 120 0.25 5.02 -2.02
N PHE A 121 -0.31 6.02 -2.71
CA PHE A 121 -0.40 6.04 -4.17
C PHE A 121 0.98 6.00 -4.83
N ILE A 122 1.87 6.94 -4.46
CA ILE A 122 3.22 7.02 -5.04
C ILE A 122 3.99 5.73 -4.79
N PHE A 123 3.95 5.23 -3.54
CA PHE A 123 4.69 4.03 -3.15
C PHE A 123 4.21 2.80 -3.91
N ASN A 124 2.89 2.59 -4.01
CA ASN A 124 2.34 1.45 -4.72
C ASN A 124 2.51 1.54 -6.24
N MET A 125 2.72 2.73 -6.81
CA MET A 125 3.02 2.88 -8.25
C MET A 125 4.50 2.67 -8.60
N LEU A 126 5.38 2.49 -7.61
CA LEU A 126 6.78 2.16 -7.89
C LEU A 126 6.90 0.81 -8.63
N PRO A 127 7.76 0.72 -9.65
CA PRO A 127 7.99 -0.53 -10.40
C PRO A 127 8.87 -1.51 -9.60
N VAL A 128 8.46 -1.83 -8.37
CA VAL A 128 9.15 -2.73 -7.43
C VAL A 128 8.20 -3.85 -7.00
N CYS A 129 8.53 -5.11 -7.26
CA CYS A 129 7.77 -6.21 -6.71
C CYS A 129 8.02 -6.36 -5.19
N PRO A 130 6.99 -6.54 -4.36
CA PRO A 130 5.62 -6.96 -4.68
C PRO A 130 4.57 -5.84 -4.79
N LEU A 131 4.94 -4.57 -4.95
CA LEU A 131 4.01 -3.44 -5.06
C LEU A 131 3.15 -3.53 -6.34
N ASP A 132 2.01 -2.87 -6.37
CA ASP A 132 1.06 -2.93 -7.49
C ASP A 132 1.68 -2.48 -8.81
N GLY A 133 2.43 -1.37 -8.80
CA GLY A 133 3.19 -0.87 -9.94
C GLY A 133 4.25 -1.86 -10.41
N GLY A 134 4.87 -2.59 -9.49
CA GLY A 134 5.82 -3.65 -9.82
C GLY A 134 5.15 -4.87 -10.47
N ILE A 135 3.99 -5.28 -9.96
CA ILE A 135 3.20 -6.37 -10.54
C ILE A 135 2.71 -5.97 -11.93
N LEU A 136 2.16 -4.76 -12.06
CA LEU A 136 1.69 -4.19 -13.32
C LEU A 136 2.82 -4.13 -14.36
N THR A 137 3.96 -3.52 -14.00
CA THR A 137 5.12 -3.40 -14.87
C THR A 137 5.63 -4.76 -15.32
N LYS A 138 5.74 -5.73 -14.39
CA LYS A 138 6.13 -7.10 -14.71
C LYS A 138 5.19 -7.75 -15.71
N ARG A 139 3.89 -7.52 -15.60
CA ARG A 139 2.89 -8.07 -16.51
C ARG A 139 2.97 -7.47 -17.89
N LEU A 140 3.08 -6.15 -17.97
CA LEU A 140 3.28 -5.45 -19.23
C LEU A 140 4.55 -5.92 -19.94
N LEU A 141 5.67 -5.99 -19.23
CA LEU A 141 6.93 -6.52 -19.78
C LEU A 141 6.80 -7.98 -20.20
N SER A 142 6.07 -8.80 -19.44
CA SER A 142 5.87 -10.22 -19.80
C SER A 142 5.05 -10.39 -21.07
N TYR A 143 4.10 -9.50 -21.30
CA TYR A 143 3.28 -9.48 -22.52
C TYR A 143 4.12 -9.18 -23.76
N PHE A 144 5.03 -8.18 -23.69
CA PHE A 144 5.83 -7.76 -24.84
C PHE A 144 7.13 -8.56 -25.03
N PHE A 145 7.80 -8.98 -23.97
CA PHE A 145 9.16 -9.53 -24.01
C PHE A 145 9.25 -10.99 -23.52
N GLY A 146 8.13 -11.54 -23.04
CA GLY A 146 8.08 -12.87 -22.46
C GLY A 146 8.51 -12.93 -20.98
N GLY A 147 7.97 -13.88 -20.25
CA GLY A 147 8.04 -13.94 -18.79
C GLY A 147 9.46 -14.06 -18.21
N LYS A 148 10.40 -14.76 -18.87
CA LYS A 148 11.79 -14.90 -18.39
C LYS A 148 12.54 -13.56 -18.43
N LYS A 149 12.44 -12.83 -19.56
CA LYS A 149 13.07 -11.52 -19.72
C LYS A 149 12.45 -10.48 -18.78
N ALA A 150 11.13 -10.46 -18.68
CA ALA A 150 10.40 -9.59 -17.75
C ALA A 150 10.82 -9.81 -16.28
N ALA A 151 10.97 -11.05 -15.86
CA ALA A 151 11.41 -11.37 -14.50
C ALA A 151 12.84 -10.86 -14.22
N LEU A 152 13.76 -11.00 -15.18
CA LEU A 152 15.12 -10.49 -15.04
C LEU A 152 15.16 -8.97 -14.98
N VAL A 153 14.47 -8.28 -15.90
CA VAL A 153 14.38 -6.82 -15.93
C VAL A 153 13.77 -6.29 -14.61
N MET A 154 12.68 -6.89 -14.14
CA MET A 154 12.05 -6.48 -12.88
C MET A 154 12.97 -6.70 -11.67
N LYS A 155 13.75 -7.77 -11.65
CA LYS A 155 14.72 -8.01 -10.58
C LYS A 155 15.77 -6.89 -10.54
N ILE A 156 16.28 -6.48 -11.70
CA ILE A 156 17.27 -5.39 -11.80
C ILE A 156 16.64 -4.06 -11.36
N ILE A 157 15.47 -3.69 -11.90
CA ILE A 157 14.77 -2.45 -11.55
C ILE A 157 14.49 -2.41 -10.03
N SER A 158 13.93 -3.49 -9.48
CA SER A 158 13.63 -3.55 -8.03
C SER A 158 14.89 -3.43 -7.18
N ALA A 159 16.00 -4.03 -7.58
CA ALA A 159 17.27 -3.92 -6.86
C ALA A 159 17.83 -2.50 -6.92
N LEU A 160 17.78 -1.83 -8.07
CA LEU A 160 18.25 -0.44 -8.23
C LEU A 160 17.40 0.53 -7.39
N ILE A 161 16.09 0.40 -7.43
CA ILE A 161 15.19 1.26 -6.62
C ILE A 161 15.40 1.00 -5.13
N ALA A 162 15.51 -0.27 -4.71
CA ALA A 162 15.79 -0.60 -3.31
C ALA A 162 17.13 -0.02 -2.84
N ALA A 163 18.19 -0.12 -3.66
CA ALA A 163 19.50 0.48 -3.37
C ALA A 163 19.39 2.01 -3.25
N ALA A 164 18.69 2.67 -4.17
CA ALA A 164 18.46 4.12 -4.13
C ALA A 164 17.69 4.54 -2.86
N MET A 165 16.65 3.78 -2.47
CA MET A 165 15.90 4.04 -1.23
C MET A 165 16.76 3.87 0.03
N VAL A 166 17.57 2.82 0.09
CA VAL A 166 18.51 2.62 1.21
C VAL A 166 19.52 3.77 1.27
N THR A 167 20.07 4.18 0.13
CA THR A 167 21.01 5.32 0.07
C THR A 167 20.34 6.60 0.54
N LEU A 168 19.11 6.86 0.13
CA LEU A 168 18.33 8.02 0.58
C LEU A 168 18.07 7.98 2.08
N CYS A 169 17.68 6.82 2.63
CA CYS A 169 17.47 6.66 4.08
C CYS A 169 18.76 6.93 4.85
N VAL A 170 19.91 6.37 4.41
CA VAL A 170 21.20 6.60 5.05
C VAL A 170 21.59 8.08 4.97
N TYR A 171 21.38 8.72 3.81
CA TYR A 171 21.63 10.15 3.64
C TYR A 171 20.78 11.01 4.57
N MET A 172 19.48 10.69 4.69
CA MET A 172 18.57 11.41 5.59
C MET A 172 18.99 11.27 7.05
N VAL A 173 19.36 10.05 7.49
CA VAL A 173 19.90 9.82 8.84
C VAL A 173 21.20 10.62 9.08
N TYR A 174 22.08 10.69 8.08
CA TYR A 174 23.32 11.46 8.17
C TYR A 174 23.07 12.97 8.29
N VAL A 175 22.16 13.52 7.45
CA VAL A 175 21.83 14.97 7.45
C VAL A 175 21.08 15.40 8.69
N THR A 176 20.22 14.53 9.25
CA THR A 176 19.45 14.83 10.48
C THR A 176 20.25 14.61 11.77
N GLU A 177 21.54 14.31 11.69
CA GLU A 177 22.44 14.10 12.83
C GLU A 177 21.90 13.13 13.89
N PHE A 178 21.23 12.03 13.47
CA PHE A 178 20.55 11.10 14.37
C PHE A 178 19.46 11.74 15.27
N ASN A 179 18.94 12.88 14.89
CA ASN A 179 17.87 13.52 15.67
C ASN A 179 16.55 12.76 15.45
N PHE A 180 16.38 11.69 16.23
CA PHE A 180 15.13 10.88 16.24
C PHE A 180 13.89 11.73 16.53
N SER A 181 14.06 12.90 17.14
CA SER A 181 12.96 13.84 17.41
C SER A 181 12.30 14.37 16.14
N VAL A 182 13.03 14.52 15.04
CA VAL A 182 12.46 14.96 13.76
C VAL A 182 11.62 13.84 13.12
N LEU A 183 11.99 12.59 13.32
CA LEU A 183 11.28 11.41 12.79
C LEU A 183 9.99 11.11 13.57
N LEU A 184 9.87 11.61 14.81
CA LEU A 184 8.69 11.47 15.67
C LEU A 184 7.73 12.66 15.55
N LEU A 185 8.16 13.77 14.95
CA LEU A 185 7.38 15.02 14.79
C LEU A 185 6.77 15.17 13.39
N THR A 186 7.12 14.27 12.45
CA THR A 186 6.49 14.16 11.13
C THR A 186 5.51 13.00 11.10
#